data_4c9c4d2203ac76e27f15d64f420e0266
#
_entry.id   4c9c4d2203ac76e27f15d64f420e0266
#
_cell.length_a   1.000
_cell.length_b   1.000
_cell.length_c   1.000
_cell.angle_alpha   90.00
_cell.angle_beta   90.00
_cell.angle_gamma   90.00
#
_symmetry.space_group_name_H-M   'P 1'
#
loop_
_entity.id
_entity.type
_entity.pdbx_description
1 polymer ?
#
loop_
_entity_poly.entity_id
_entity_poly.type
_entity_poly.pdbx_seq_one_letter_code
_entity_poly.pdbx_strand_id
1 'polypeptide(L)'
;MNLQVCAPHQECVYNCPFCVARGHKHGYQFKDIYKDGLNQEYFNALKRTIKTCNIDTVIITGECDPTQNMRWARKVAEVAKSCGVKTEIQTHNLSMKMEQLDFVDVVSYSITNAREYLASWQCVSDYHGSAISRMVIILTKDLNFLNKDNFCRMGFDQVTFKSLNYGEDEKINKWIDENTIELGQFKDIVSSRNGSKFSIRLDTTCQDATGRYLVFRSDGMVYNSWESDKGMWIGGSNCE
;
A
#
# COMPACT_ATOMS: atom_id res chain seq x y z
N MET A 1 -5.53 5.77 13.01
CA MET A 1 -5.22 4.35 12.66
C MET A 1 -5.40 4.16 11.15
N ASN A 2 -4.63 3.28 10.51
CA ASN A 2 -4.79 2.99 9.08
C ASN A 2 -5.70 1.78 8.86
N LEU A 3 -6.49 1.78 7.77
CA LEU A 3 -7.28 0.63 7.31
C LEU A 3 -6.77 0.20 5.93
N GLN A 4 -6.22 -1.00 5.84
CA GLN A 4 -5.91 -1.62 4.58
C GLN A 4 -7.16 -2.30 4.02
N VAL A 5 -7.63 -1.84 2.87
CA VAL A 5 -8.81 -2.38 2.21
C VAL A 5 -8.34 -3.26 1.06
N CYS A 6 -8.58 -4.56 1.20
CA CYS A 6 -8.07 -5.57 0.28
C CYS A 6 -8.90 -5.60 -0.99
N ALA A 7 -8.25 -5.40 -2.12
CA ALA A 7 -8.84 -5.69 -3.43
C ALA A 7 -9.29 -7.15 -3.45
N PRO A 8 -10.52 -7.39 -3.93
CA PRO A 8 -11.06 -8.73 -3.95
C PRO A 8 -10.19 -9.68 -4.75
N HIS A 9 -10.11 -10.93 -4.30
CA HIS A 9 -9.26 -11.95 -4.89
C HIS A 9 -9.59 -12.19 -6.37
N GLN A 10 -8.64 -11.88 -7.22
CA GLN A 10 -8.56 -12.33 -8.61
C GLN A 10 -7.10 -12.65 -8.91
N GLU A 11 -6.83 -13.34 -9.99
CA GLU A 11 -5.46 -13.62 -10.40
C GLU A 11 -4.70 -12.32 -10.63
N CYS A 12 -3.67 -12.09 -9.80
CA CYS A 12 -2.84 -10.89 -9.92
C CYS A 12 -1.84 -11.05 -11.05
N VAL A 13 -1.86 -10.14 -11.99
CA VAL A 13 -0.97 -10.17 -13.17
C VAL A 13 0.51 -10.00 -12.83
N TYR A 14 0.84 -9.41 -11.67
CA TYR A 14 2.22 -9.12 -11.31
C TYR A 14 2.96 -10.27 -10.64
N ASN A 15 2.25 -11.20 -10.05
CA ASN A 15 2.81 -12.44 -9.51
C ASN A 15 4.07 -12.27 -8.63
N CYS A 16 4.15 -11.20 -7.81
CA CYS A 16 5.30 -10.87 -6.99
C CYS A 16 5.69 -12.04 -6.06
N PRO A 17 6.95 -12.51 -6.05
CA PRO A 17 7.35 -13.70 -5.27
C PRO A 17 7.22 -13.52 -3.76
N PHE A 18 7.27 -12.29 -3.27
CA PHE A 18 7.18 -11.89 -1.86
C PHE A 18 5.80 -11.33 -1.49
N CYS A 19 4.77 -11.56 -2.33
CA CYS A 19 3.43 -11.04 -2.07
C CYS A 19 2.81 -11.72 -0.85
N VAL A 20 2.49 -10.94 0.16
CA VAL A 20 1.85 -11.43 1.40
C VAL A 20 0.50 -12.10 1.12
N ALA A 21 -0.23 -11.65 0.12
CA ALA A 21 -1.52 -12.22 -0.28
C ALA A 21 -1.42 -13.65 -0.84
N ARG A 22 -0.25 -14.11 -1.28
CA ARG A 22 -0.08 -15.47 -1.79
C ARG A 22 -0.16 -16.53 -0.71
N GLY A 23 0.26 -16.22 0.51
CA GLY A 23 0.16 -17.11 1.66
C GLY A 23 -1.24 -17.18 2.25
N HIS A 24 -2.08 -16.21 1.96
CA HIS A 24 -3.37 -15.99 2.62
C HIS A 24 -4.50 -15.93 1.59
N LYS A 25 -4.72 -17.04 0.88
CA LYS A 25 -5.89 -17.16 -0.01
C LYS A 25 -7.15 -17.30 0.85
N HIS A 26 -7.80 -16.19 1.13
CA HIS A 26 -9.08 -16.19 1.81
C HIS A 26 -10.17 -16.54 0.81
N GLY A 27 -10.78 -17.72 1.00
CA GLY A 27 -11.77 -18.28 0.08
C GLY A 27 -13.12 -17.59 0.06
N TYR A 28 -13.31 -16.50 0.80
CA TYR A 28 -14.58 -15.78 0.88
C TYR A 28 -14.49 -14.46 0.14
N GLN A 29 -15.34 -14.34 -0.87
CA GLN A 29 -15.60 -13.08 -1.54
C GLN A 29 -17.09 -12.78 -1.39
N PHE A 30 -17.45 -11.52 -1.23
CA PHE A 30 -18.79 -11.10 -1.55
C PHE A 30 -19.02 -11.41 -3.02
N LYS A 31 -19.89 -12.40 -3.29
CA LYS A 31 -20.07 -13.00 -4.62
C LYS A 31 -20.35 -12.00 -5.73
N ASP A 32 -20.80 -10.80 -5.37
CA ASP A 32 -21.30 -9.81 -6.32
C ASP A 32 -20.52 -8.49 -6.31
N ILE A 33 -19.38 -8.39 -5.59
CA ILE A 33 -18.53 -7.17 -5.60
C ILE A 33 -18.11 -6.81 -7.03
N TYR A 34 -18.01 -7.81 -7.91
CA TYR A 34 -17.56 -7.60 -9.29
C TYR A 34 -18.68 -7.55 -10.31
N LYS A 35 -19.86 -8.14 -10.09
CA LYS A 35 -20.88 -8.32 -11.13
C LYS A 35 -21.45 -7.00 -11.58
N ASP A 36 -21.90 -6.11 -10.85
CA ASP A 36 -22.44 -4.82 -11.30
C ASP A 36 -21.66 -3.65 -10.70
N GLY A 37 -20.50 -4.02 -10.29
CA GLY A 37 -19.52 -3.16 -9.72
C GLY A 37 -19.67 -2.94 -8.30
N LEU A 38 -20.68 -3.40 -7.51
CA LEU A 38 -20.58 -2.87 -6.18
C LEU A 38 -21.71 -3.36 -5.27
N ASN A 39 -21.39 -4.38 -4.48
CA ASN A 39 -22.25 -4.78 -3.41
C ASN A 39 -22.39 -3.65 -2.37
N GLN A 40 -23.58 -3.06 -2.27
CA GLN A 40 -23.83 -1.92 -1.40
C GLN A 40 -23.61 -2.26 0.09
N GLU A 41 -23.87 -3.48 0.51
CA GLU A 41 -23.66 -3.94 1.87
C GLU A 41 -22.18 -3.95 2.26
N TYR A 42 -21.31 -4.40 1.36
CA TYR A 42 -19.86 -4.32 1.53
C TYR A 42 -19.39 -2.87 1.79
N PHE A 43 -19.86 -1.92 0.98
CA PHE A 43 -19.46 -0.51 1.14
C PHE A 43 -20.10 0.14 2.39
N ASN A 44 -21.28 -0.30 2.78
CA ASN A 44 -21.87 0.11 4.04
C ASN A 44 -21.08 -0.43 5.24
N ALA A 45 -20.60 -1.69 5.17
CA ALA A 45 -19.73 -2.27 6.19
C ALA A 45 -18.38 -1.52 6.25
N LEU A 46 -17.78 -1.20 5.10
CA LEU A 46 -16.57 -0.38 5.04
C LEU A 46 -16.78 0.99 5.70
N LYS A 47 -17.87 1.67 5.39
CA LYS A 47 -18.22 2.97 5.97
C LYS A 47 -18.37 2.90 7.48
N ARG A 48 -19.06 1.86 8.00
CA ARG A 48 -19.19 1.63 9.44
C ARG A 48 -17.83 1.39 10.09
N THR A 49 -17.00 0.53 9.47
CA THR A 49 -15.64 0.25 9.96
C THR A 49 -14.80 1.52 10.10
N ILE A 50 -14.78 2.36 9.07
CA ILE A 50 -14.04 3.63 9.09
C ILE A 50 -14.45 4.49 10.29
N LYS A 51 -15.75 4.60 10.53
CA LYS A 51 -16.30 5.43 11.62
C LYS A 51 -16.06 4.82 13.00
N THR A 52 -16.33 3.51 13.16
CA THR A 52 -16.27 2.83 14.46
C THR A 52 -14.82 2.66 14.95
N CYS A 53 -13.89 2.41 14.03
CA CYS A 53 -12.48 2.16 14.37
C CYS A 53 -11.62 3.43 14.35
N ASN A 54 -12.19 4.63 14.20
CA ASN A 54 -11.47 5.91 14.14
C ASN A 54 -10.32 5.86 13.13
N ILE A 55 -10.63 5.50 11.90
CA ILE A 55 -9.65 5.40 10.82
C ILE A 55 -9.27 6.79 10.33
N ASP A 56 -7.96 7.05 10.18
CA ASP A 56 -7.41 8.29 9.64
C ASP A 56 -7.09 8.19 8.15
N THR A 57 -6.70 6.98 7.72
CA THR A 57 -6.30 6.73 6.33
C THR A 57 -6.80 5.36 5.86
N VAL A 58 -7.44 5.33 4.70
CA VAL A 58 -7.78 4.12 3.97
C VAL A 58 -6.71 3.85 2.92
N ILE A 59 -6.07 2.68 2.99
CA ILE A 59 -5.06 2.21 2.05
C ILE A 59 -5.70 1.14 1.16
N ILE A 60 -5.88 1.47 -0.11
CA ILE A 60 -6.44 0.57 -1.12
C ILE A 60 -5.29 -0.31 -1.63
N THR A 61 -5.33 -1.57 -1.26
CA THR A 61 -4.28 -2.56 -1.55
C THR A 61 -4.93 -3.93 -1.74
N GLY A 62 -4.22 -5.04 -1.60
CA GLY A 62 -4.95 -6.27 -1.44
C GLY A 62 -4.38 -7.55 -2.02
N GLU A 63 -5.26 -8.51 -2.21
CA GLU A 63 -4.97 -9.85 -2.70
C GLU A 63 -4.68 -9.87 -4.22
N CYS A 64 -4.99 -8.77 -4.91
CA CYS A 64 -4.52 -8.47 -6.26
C CYS A 64 -4.16 -6.98 -6.35
N ASP A 65 -3.60 -6.56 -7.46
CA ASP A 65 -3.33 -5.14 -7.69
C ASP A 65 -4.64 -4.36 -7.84
N PRO A 66 -4.87 -3.30 -7.07
CA PRO A 66 -6.12 -2.54 -7.11
C PRO A 66 -6.43 -1.95 -8.49
N THR A 67 -5.41 -1.68 -9.31
CA THR A 67 -5.60 -1.14 -10.66
C THR A 67 -6.22 -2.14 -11.64
N GLN A 68 -6.27 -3.42 -11.28
CA GLN A 68 -7.01 -4.41 -12.05
C GLN A 68 -8.53 -4.25 -11.91
N ASN A 69 -8.99 -3.54 -10.86
CA ASN A 69 -10.40 -3.21 -10.68
C ASN A 69 -10.59 -1.75 -10.29
N MET A 70 -10.37 -0.86 -11.23
CA MET A 70 -10.44 0.59 -11.05
C MET A 70 -11.82 1.06 -10.57
N ARG A 71 -12.90 0.41 -11.01
CA ARG A 71 -14.26 0.76 -10.58
C ARG A 71 -14.44 0.54 -9.08
N TRP A 72 -13.99 -0.60 -8.59
CA TRP A 72 -14.00 -0.90 -7.16
C TRP A 72 -13.08 0.05 -6.38
N ALA A 73 -11.84 0.27 -6.85
CA ALA A 73 -10.89 1.15 -6.18
C ALA A 73 -11.42 2.59 -6.05
N ARG A 74 -12.02 3.13 -7.10
CA ARG A 74 -12.68 4.45 -7.05
C ARG A 74 -13.81 4.48 -6.04
N LYS A 75 -14.64 3.42 -5.97
CA LYS A 75 -15.73 3.36 -5.01
C LYS A 75 -15.26 3.28 -3.56
N VAL A 76 -14.20 2.54 -3.27
CA VAL A 76 -13.55 2.53 -1.94
C VAL A 76 -13.09 3.95 -1.57
N ALA A 77 -12.40 4.64 -2.48
CA ALA A 77 -11.96 6.02 -2.26
C ALA A 77 -13.12 7.00 -2.03
N GLU A 78 -14.22 6.89 -2.79
CA GLU A 78 -15.42 7.68 -2.58
C GLU A 78 -16.02 7.48 -1.18
N VAL A 79 -16.13 6.22 -0.74
CA VAL A 79 -16.64 5.89 0.61
C VAL A 79 -15.73 6.49 1.67
N ALA A 80 -14.41 6.32 1.55
CA ALA A 80 -13.44 6.87 2.48
C ALA A 80 -13.53 8.41 2.55
N LYS A 81 -13.51 9.08 1.40
CA LYS A 81 -13.67 10.54 1.31
C LYS A 81 -15.00 11.04 1.89
N SER A 82 -16.08 10.27 1.73
CA SER A 82 -17.36 10.59 2.37
C SER A 82 -17.34 10.55 3.89
N CYS A 83 -16.33 9.88 4.46
CA CYS A 83 -16.05 9.83 5.90
C CYS A 83 -15.03 10.89 6.35
N GLY A 84 -14.47 11.69 5.44
CA GLY A 84 -13.47 12.72 5.76
C GLY A 84 -12.08 12.16 6.03
N VAL A 85 -11.77 10.94 5.61
CA VAL A 85 -10.47 10.30 5.85
C VAL A 85 -9.60 10.32 4.59
N LYS A 86 -8.28 10.30 4.79
CA LYS A 86 -7.30 10.25 3.71
C LYS A 86 -7.35 8.92 2.97
N THR A 87 -6.95 8.95 1.70
CA THR A 87 -6.93 7.78 0.83
C THR A 87 -5.56 7.58 0.19
N GLU A 88 -5.10 6.35 0.19
CA GLU A 88 -3.88 5.93 -0.51
C GLU A 88 -4.19 4.72 -1.38
N ILE A 89 -3.65 4.64 -2.58
CA ILE A 89 -3.66 3.43 -3.41
C ILE A 89 -2.23 2.91 -3.54
N GLN A 90 -2.05 1.60 -3.33
CA GLN A 90 -0.77 0.93 -3.51
C GLN A 90 -0.84 0.02 -4.73
N THR A 91 0.03 0.24 -5.70
CA THR A 91 0.05 -0.51 -6.96
C THR A 91 1.46 -0.88 -7.39
N HIS A 92 1.58 -1.98 -8.12
CA HIS A 92 2.78 -2.36 -8.86
C HIS A 92 2.67 -2.03 -10.36
N ASN A 93 1.57 -1.40 -10.77
CA ASN A 93 1.30 -1.06 -12.15
C ASN A 93 2.03 0.20 -12.59
N LEU A 94 3.27 0.06 -13.04
CA LEU A 94 4.07 1.18 -13.54
C LEU A 94 3.64 1.70 -14.92
N SER A 95 2.67 1.08 -15.57
CA SER A 95 2.06 1.63 -16.78
C SER A 95 0.93 2.63 -16.48
N MET A 96 0.46 2.66 -15.23
CA MET A 96 -0.58 3.57 -14.77
C MET A 96 0.04 4.90 -14.36
N LYS A 97 -0.37 5.98 -15.00
CA LYS A 97 0.09 7.32 -14.67
C LYS A 97 -0.71 7.94 -13.52
N MET A 98 -0.10 8.91 -12.84
CA MET A 98 -0.71 9.65 -11.72
C MET A 98 -2.09 10.22 -12.06
N GLU A 99 -2.28 10.76 -13.27
CA GLU A 99 -3.55 11.36 -13.69
C GLU A 99 -4.72 10.37 -13.69
N GLN A 100 -4.44 9.08 -13.85
CA GLN A 100 -5.44 8.03 -13.84
C GLN A 100 -5.83 7.63 -12.40
N LEU A 101 -4.97 7.94 -11.43
CA LEU A 101 -5.06 7.56 -10.03
C LEU A 101 -5.30 8.75 -9.08
N ASP A 102 -5.47 9.97 -9.58
CA ASP A 102 -5.65 11.20 -8.80
C ASP A 102 -6.99 11.30 -8.04
N PHE A 103 -7.78 10.24 -8.09
CA PHE A 103 -8.97 10.11 -7.24
C PHE A 103 -8.64 9.77 -5.78
N VAL A 104 -7.37 9.55 -5.43
CA VAL A 104 -6.86 9.37 -4.06
C VAL A 104 -5.91 10.50 -3.67
N ASP A 105 -5.58 10.61 -2.37
CA ASP A 105 -4.68 11.65 -1.87
C ASP A 105 -3.20 11.25 -2.03
N VAL A 106 -2.90 9.95 -2.03
CA VAL A 106 -1.55 9.40 -2.20
C VAL A 106 -1.58 8.23 -3.17
N VAL A 107 -0.68 8.23 -4.13
CA VAL A 107 -0.44 7.10 -5.04
C VAL A 107 0.92 6.52 -4.74
N SER A 108 0.96 5.26 -4.29
CA SER A 108 2.17 4.53 -3.92
C SER A 108 2.50 3.46 -4.96
N TYR A 109 3.61 3.64 -5.67
CA TYR A 109 4.11 2.69 -6.66
C TYR A 109 5.17 1.79 -6.06
N SER A 110 4.94 0.48 -6.09
CA SER A 110 5.89 -0.52 -5.61
C SER A 110 6.95 -0.83 -6.66
N ILE A 111 8.21 -0.71 -6.28
CA ILE A 111 9.39 -0.95 -7.12
C ILE A 111 10.16 -2.14 -6.56
N THR A 112 10.45 -3.13 -7.37
CA THR A 112 11.00 -4.41 -6.91
C THR A 112 12.34 -4.79 -7.56
N ASN A 113 12.72 -4.10 -8.62
CA ASN A 113 13.95 -4.38 -9.35
C ASN A 113 14.52 -3.12 -10.03
N ALA A 114 15.76 -3.21 -10.50
CA ALA A 114 16.47 -2.10 -11.13
C ALA A 114 15.79 -1.53 -12.38
N ARG A 115 15.18 -2.39 -13.20
CA ARG A 115 14.48 -1.96 -14.41
C ARG A 115 13.24 -1.12 -14.06
N GLU A 116 12.49 -1.57 -13.10
CA GLU A 116 11.32 -0.83 -12.58
C GLU A 116 11.74 0.50 -11.95
N TYR A 117 12.81 0.47 -11.15
CA TYR A 117 13.36 1.69 -10.57
C TYR A 117 13.70 2.73 -11.64
N LEU A 118 14.44 2.34 -12.66
CA LEU A 118 14.83 3.25 -13.74
C LEU A 118 13.65 3.73 -14.59
N ALA A 119 12.61 2.90 -14.74
CA ALA A 119 11.42 3.24 -15.51
C ALA A 119 10.37 4.05 -14.71
N SER A 120 10.48 4.09 -13.38
CA SER A 120 9.42 4.62 -12.51
C SER A 120 9.10 6.11 -12.71
N TRP A 121 10.06 6.91 -13.24
CA TRP A 121 9.82 8.31 -13.55
C TRP A 121 8.62 8.54 -14.49
N GLN A 122 8.32 7.55 -15.35
CA GLN A 122 7.18 7.62 -16.29
C GLN A 122 5.83 7.70 -15.59
N CYS A 123 5.73 7.21 -14.35
CA CYS A 123 4.50 7.24 -13.58
C CYS A 123 4.11 8.67 -13.17
N VAL A 124 5.12 9.53 -12.98
CA VAL A 124 4.96 10.88 -12.41
C VAL A 124 5.32 11.99 -13.40
N SER A 125 5.88 11.65 -14.57
CA SER A 125 6.21 12.62 -15.60
C SER A 125 4.95 13.36 -16.01
N ASP A 126 5.05 14.68 -16.12
CA ASP A 126 3.97 15.57 -16.57
C ASP A 126 2.75 15.67 -15.63
N TYR A 127 2.78 15.06 -14.44
CA TYR A 127 1.70 15.20 -13.47
C TYR A 127 1.76 16.55 -12.75
N HIS A 128 0.63 17.26 -12.75
CA HIS A 128 0.46 18.58 -12.12
C HIS A 128 -0.75 18.64 -11.17
N GLY A 129 -1.31 17.48 -10.81
CA GLY A 129 -2.43 17.40 -9.86
C GLY A 129 -2.01 17.55 -8.41
N SER A 130 -2.93 17.30 -7.49
CA SER A 130 -2.74 17.48 -6.05
C SER A 130 -2.41 16.19 -5.28
N ALA A 131 -2.55 15.03 -5.90
CA ALA A 131 -2.22 13.76 -5.27
C ALA A 131 -0.70 13.63 -5.07
N ILE A 132 -0.30 13.13 -3.92
CA ILE A 132 1.12 12.91 -3.57
C ILE A 132 1.59 11.62 -4.24
N SER A 133 2.68 11.70 -4.97
CA SER A 133 3.36 10.53 -5.54
C SER A 133 4.35 9.92 -4.54
N ARG A 134 4.24 8.62 -4.32
CA ARG A 134 5.17 7.88 -3.44
C ARG A 134 5.80 6.71 -4.18
N MET A 135 7.13 6.66 -4.18
CA MET A 135 7.88 5.48 -4.59
C MET A 135 8.08 4.57 -3.37
N VAL A 136 7.64 3.32 -3.46
CA VAL A 136 7.86 2.29 -2.42
C VAL A 136 8.85 1.27 -2.96
N ILE A 137 10.10 1.37 -2.52
CA ILE A 137 11.17 0.48 -2.96
C ILE A 137 11.17 -0.75 -2.05
N ILE A 138 10.81 -1.89 -2.61
CA ILE A 138 10.89 -3.17 -1.91
C ILE A 138 12.33 -3.67 -2.01
N LEU A 139 13.01 -3.74 -0.87
CA LEU A 139 14.41 -4.17 -0.81
C LEU A 139 14.52 -5.65 -1.21
N THR A 140 15.01 -5.88 -2.41
CA THR A 140 15.28 -7.20 -2.98
C THR A 140 16.75 -7.27 -3.39
N LYS A 141 17.25 -8.47 -3.68
CA LYS A 141 18.60 -8.66 -4.19
C LYS A 141 18.89 -7.88 -5.49
N ASP A 142 17.83 -7.58 -6.26
CA ASP A 142 17.94 -6.86 -7.52
C ASP A 142 18.10 -5.34 -7.34
N LEU A 143 17.87 -4.85 -6.12
CA LEU A 143 18.02 -3.45 -5.72
C LEU A 143 19.17 -3.23 -4.72
N ASN A 144 19.94 -4.25 -4.37
CA ASN A 144 21.01 -4.16 -3.38
C ASN A 144 22.20 -3.26 -3.81
N PHE A 145 22.24 -2.84 -5.08
CA PHE A 145 23.22 -1.87 -5.59
C PHE A 145 22.84 -0.41 -5.23
N LEU A 146 21.60 -0.15 -4.88
CA LEU A 146 21.17 1.18 -4.44
C LEU A 146 21.75 1.49 -3.07
N ASN A 147 22.28 2.67 -2.93
CA ASN A 147 22.73 3.22 -1.66
C ASN A 147 22.41 4.72 -1.59
N LYS A 148 22.67 5.34 -0.44
CA LYS A 148 22.39 6.76 -0.21
C LYS A 148 23.05 7.71 -1.22
N ASP A 149 24.17 7.29 -1.82
CA ASP A 149 24.96 8.13 -2.72
C ASP A 149 24.49 8.05 -4.18
N ASN A 150 23.91 6.92 -4.58
CA ASN A 150 23.40 6.70 -5.95
C ASN A 150 21.87 6.72 -6.06
N PHE A 151 21.18 6.93 -4.95
CA PHE A 151 19.73 7.02 -4.95
C PHE A 151 19.21 8.30 -5.62
N CYS A 152 18.17 8.16 -6.42
CA CYS A 152 17.45 9.26 -7.03
C CYS A 152 15.95 9.00 -6.90
N ARG A 153 15.19 10.01 -6.47
CA ARG A 153 13.72 9.90 -6.27
C ARG A 153 12.90 9.86 -7.56
N MET A 154 13.53 9.93 -8.73
CA MET A 154 12.86 9.85 -10.04
C MET A 154 11.65 10.80 -10.23
N GLY A 155 11.64 11.95 -9.56
CA GLY A 155 10.53 12.91 -9.62
C GLY A 155 9.40 12.68 -8.61
N PHE A 156 9.43 11.62 -7.83
CA PHE A 156 8.42 11.38 -6.78
C PHE A 156 8.52 12.40 -5.63
N ASP A 157 7.38 12.69 -5.01
CA ASP A 157 7.31 13.57 -3.83
C ASP A 157 7.87 12.88 -2.60
N GLN A 158 7.57 11.58 -2.45
CA GLN A 158 7.96 10.76 -1.31
C GLN A 158 8.60 9.46 -1.74
N VAL A 159 9.51 8.96 -0.90
CA VAL A 159 10.12 7.64 -1.09
C VAL A 159 10.10 6.89 0.22
N THR A 160 9.76 5.61 0.14
CA THR A 160 9.79 4.68 1.27
C THR A 160 10.56 3.44 0.85
N PHE A 161 11.50 3.01 1.66
CA PHE A 161 12.11 1.69 1.53
C PHE A 161 11.35 0.71 2.42
N LYS A 162 11.08 -0.47 1.89
CA LYS A 162 10.35 -1.51 2.60
C LYS A 162 11.14 -2.80 2.61
N SER A 163 11.41 -3.34 3.80
CA SER A 163 12.03 -4.66 3.92
C SER A 163 11.04 -5.76 3.56
N LEU A 164 11.56 -6.91 3.15
CA LEU A 164 10.75 -8.10 2.92
C LEU A 164 10.34 -8.74 4.25
N ASN A 165 9.12 -9.29 4.28
CA ASN A 165 8.60 -9.98 5.45
C ASN A 165 9.19 -11.39 5.64
N TYR A 166 9.87 -11.91 4.64
CA TYR A 166 10.33 -13.30 4.61
C TYR A 166 11.83 -13.37 4.34
N GLY A 167 12.52 -13.96 5.30
CA GLY A 167 13.91 -14.37 5.17
C GLY A 167 14.92 -13.29 5.53
N GLU A 168 15.96 -13.71 6.21
CA GLU A 168 17.14 -12.93 6.45
C GLU A 168 18.03 -13.01 5.20
N ASP A 169 17.93 -12.02 4.32
CA ASP A 169 18.93 -11.82 3.28
C ASP A 169 20.05 -10.96 3.88
N GLU A 170 21.22 -11.55 4.13
CA GLU A 170 22.38 -10.87 4.71
C GLU A 170 22.78 -9.61 3.92
N LYS A 171 22.61 -9.64 2.60
CA LYS A 171 22.95 -8.48 1.76
C LYS A 171 21.98 -7.33 1.95
N ILE A 172 20.70 -7.63 2.13
CA ILE A 172 19.68 -6.62 2.41
C ILE A 172 19.90 -6.06 3.81
N ASN A 173 20.14 -6.89 4.81
CA ASN A 173 20.43 -6.47 6.18
C ASN A 173 21.69 -5.58 6.20
N LYS A 174 22.76 -6.00 5.52
CA LYS A 174 23.96 -5.20 5.38
C LYS A 174 23.68 -3.85 4.69
N TRP A 175 22.89 -3.84 3.62
CA TRP A 175 22.48 -2.60 2.95
C TRP A 175 21.73 -1.67 3.89
N ILE A 176 20.79 -2.21 4.71
CA ILE A 176 20.05 -1.45 5.71
C ILE A 176 21.02 -0.83 6.72
N ASP A 177 21.93 -1.63 7.29
CA ASP A 177 22.87 -1.16 8.31
C ASP A 177 23.83 -0.08 7.79
N GLU A 178 24.27 -0.20 6.54
CA GLU A 178 25.21 0.75 5.91
C GLU A 178 24.53 2.06 5.47
N ASN A 179 23.23 2.06 5.22
CA ASN A 179 22.54 3.19 4.60
C ASN A 179 21.50 3.88 5.51
N THR A 180 21.26 3.36 6.71
CA THR A 180 20.26 3.90 7.62
C THR A 180 20.88 4.50 8.87
N ILE A 181 20.21 5.48 9.45
CA ILE A 181 20.50 6.02 10.78
C ILE A 181 19.31 5.69 11.67
N GLU A 182 19.57 5.10 12.82
CA GLU A 182 18.52 4.83 13.80
C GLU A 182 18.01 6.14 14.42
N LEU A 183 16.71 6.37 14.32
CA LEU A 183 16.00 7.45 14.97
C LEU A 183 14.91 6.85 15.86
N GLY A 184 15.27 6.44 17.07
CA GLY A 184 14.37 5.74 17.98
C GLY A 184 13.88 4.42 17.39
N GLN A 185 12.55 4.29 17.24
CA GLN A 185 11.95 3.08 16.62
C GLN A 185 11.90 3.12 15.08
N PHE A 186 12.48 4.12 14.44
CA PHE A 186 12.50 4.27 12.99
C PHE A 186 13.95 4.33 12.50
N LYS A 187 14.18 3.77 11.32
CA LYS A 187 15.42 3.97 10.59
C LYS A 187 15.17 4.93 9.44
N ASP A 188 15.88 6.04 9.41
CA ASP A 188 15.82 6.99 8.30
C ASP A 188 17.06 6.86 7.41
N ILE A 189 16.83 6.88 6.10
CA ILE A 189 17.90 6.96 5.10
C ILE A 189 18.13 8.43 4.80
N VAL A 190 19.32 8.94 5.14
CA VAL A 190 19.70 10.30 4.84
C VAL A 190 20.45 10.34 3.53
N SER A 191 19.81 10.83 2.47
CA SER A 191 20.48 11.14 1.22
C SER A 191 20.94 12.59 1.21
N SER A 192 22.22 12.81 0.93
CA SER A 192 22.82 14.15 0.89
C SER A 192 23.00 14.72 -0.52
N ARG A 193 22.48 14.06 -1.54
CA ARG A 193 22.63 14.52 -2.93
C ARG A 193 21.88 15.83 -3.15
N ASN A 194 22.56 16.88 -3.52
CA ASN A 194 22.05 18.23 -3.83
C ASN A 194 21.49 19.05 -2.66
N GLY A 195 21.94 18.84 -1.43
CA GLY A 195 21.54 19.66 -0.27
C GLY A 195 20.10 19.48 0.18
N SER A 196 19.32 18.63 -0.48
CA SER A 196 17.97 18.28 -0.05
C SER A 196 18.05 17.18 0.99
N LYS A 197 17.67 17.49 2.24
CA LYS A 197 17.48 16.47 3.27
C LYS A 197 16.24 15.66 2.93
N PHE A 198 16.41 14.47 2.38
CA PHE A 198 15.33 13.50 2.27
C PHE A 198 15.39 12.59 3.48
N SER A 199 14.39 12.63 4.31
CA SER A 199 14.15 11.54 5.24
C SER A 199 13.46 10.42 4.45
N ILE A 200 14.14 9.31 4.28
CA ILE A 200 13.58 8.12 3.66
C ILE A 200 13.29 7.16 4.79
N ARG A 201 12.01 6.89 4.98
CA ARG A 201 11.58 5.99 6.03
C ARG A 201 11.77 4.55 5.60
N LEU A 202 12.54 3.79 6.37
CA LEU A 202 12.58 2.34 6.26
C LEU A 202 11.38 1.79 7.05
N ASP A 203 10.43 1.19 6.37
CA ASP A 203 9.34 0.46 6.99
C ASP A 203 9.79 -0.99 7.24
N THR A 204 10.32 -1.24 8.44
CA THR A 204 10.69 -2.59 8.91
C THR A 204 9.51 -3.34 9.53
N THR A 205 8.35 -2.70 9.62
CA THR A 205 7.28 -3.10 10.55
C THR A 205 6.16 -3.91 9.92
N CYS A 206 6.39 -4.53 8.78
CA CYS A 206 5.41 -5.48 8.26
C CYS A 206 5.15 -6.67 9.20
N GLN A 207 6.08 -6.95 10.12
CA GLN A 207 5.94 -8.04 11.09
C GLN A 207 5.25 -7.62 12.39
N ASP A 208 5.33 -6.34 12.80
CA ASP A 208 4.79 -5.85 14.07
C ASP A 208 3.59 -4.91 13.86
N ALA A 209 2.62 -5.36 13.10
CA ALA A 209 1.46 -4.56 12.74
C ALA A 209 0.42 -4.38 13.87
N THR A 210 0.62 -4.99 15.01
CA THR A 210 -0.29 -4.90 16.14
C THR A 210 -0.51 -3.44 16.58
N GLY A 211 -1.73 -2.94 16.33
CA GLY A 211 -2.15 -1.60 16.72
C GLY A 211 -1.89 -0.46 15.74
N ARG A 212 -1.30 -0.72 14.57
CA ARG A 212 -1.01 0.34 13.57
C ARG A 212 -1.98 0.37 12.40
N TYR A 213 -2.53 -0.78 12.01
CA TYR A 213 -3.53 -0.87 10.97
C TYR A 213 -4.51 -2.01 11.23
N LEU A 214 -5.65 -1.90 10.61
CA LEU A 214 -6.62 -2.97 10.46
C LEU A 214 -6.67 -3.39 9.00
N VAL A 215 -7.15 -4.61 8.75
CA VAL A 215 -7.34 -5.15 7.41
C VAL A 215 -8.82 -5.39 7.17
N PHE A 216 -9.39 -4.75 6.15
CA PHE A 216 -10.75 -4.96 5.70
C PHE A 216 -10.70 -5.81 4.44
N ARG A 217 -11.19 -7.05 4.53
CA ARG A 217 -11.08 -8.03 3.45
C ARG A 217 -12.33 -8.03 2.56
N SER A 218 -12.24 -8.79 1.48
CA SER A 218 -13.32 -8.94 0.49
C SER A 218 -14.58 -9.61 1.04
N ASP A 219 -14.51 -10.25 2.19
CA ASP A 219 -15.66 -10.79 2.93
C ASP A 219 -16.43 -9.73 3.74
N GLY A 220 -15.95 -8.48 3.75
CA GLY A 220 -16.55 -7.38 4.50
C GLY A 220 -16.23 -7.40 5.99
N MET A 221 -15.33 -8.26 6.44
CA MET A 221 -14.90 -8.35 7.84
C MET A 221 -13.61 -7.57 8.08
N VAL A 222 -13.40 -7.18 9.33
CA VAL A 222 -12.21 -6.48 9.82
C VAL A 222 -11.32 -7.44 10.57
N TYR A 223 -10.04 -7.37 10.30
CA TYR A 223 -9.00 -8.18 10.90
C TYR A 223 -7.90 -7.30 11.50
N ASN A 224 -7.27 -7.75 12.56
CA ASN A 224 -6.15 -7.03 13.20
C ASN A 224 -4.79 -7.28 12.55
N SER A 225 -4.69 -8.21 11.61
CA SER A 225 -3.50 -8.43 10.79
C SER A 225 -3.84 -9.17 9.50
N TRP A 226 -2.88 -9.22 8.58
CA TRP A 226 -2.98 -10.04 7.37
C TRP A 226 -3.05 -11.55 7.67
N GLU A 227 -2.49 -12.00 8.78
CA GLU A 227 -2.39 -13.40 9.18
C GLU A 227 -3.59 -13.86 10.01
N SER A 228 -4.42 -12.93 10.48
CA SER A 228 -5.54 -13.25 11.35
C SER A 228 -6.63 -14.05 10.62
N ASP A 229 -7.01 -15.19 11.17
CA ASP A 229 -8.15 -16.02 10.70
C ASP A 229 -9.49 -15.57 11.31
N LYS A 230 -9.44 -14.73 12.35
CA LYS A 230 -10.62 -14.27 13.07
C LYS A 230 -10.96 -12.84 12.68
N GLY A 231 -11.90 -12.71 11.78
CA GLY A 231 -12.49 -11.42 11.40
C GLY A 231 -13.62 -11.03 12.33
N MET A 232 -13.83 -9.73 12.49
CA MET A 232 -14.99 -9.16 13.15
C MET A 232 -15.92 -8.52 12.12
N TRP A 233 -17.19 -8.89 12.18
CA TRP A 233 -18.22 -8.17 11.46
C TRP A 233 -18.61 -6.93 12.24
N ILE A 234 -18.37 -5.75 11.70
CA ILE A 234 -18.89 -4.50 12.25
C ILE A 234 -20.29 -4.30 11.67
N GLY A 235 -21.21 -5.17 12.07
CA GLY A 235 -22.61 -5.14 11.74
C GLY A 235 -23.32 -4.12 12.63
N GLY A 236 -23.99 -3.15 12.05
CA GLY A 236 -25.01 -2.40 12.77
C GLY A 236 -26.26 -3.24 12.83
N SER A 237 -26.77 -3.53 14.02
CA SER A 237 -28.20 -3.50 14.22
C SER A 237 -28.65 -2.11 13.78
N ASN A 238 -29.62 -2.03 12.88
CA ASN A 238 -30.27 -0.83 12.37
C ASN A 238 -30.17 0.36 13.34
N CYS A 239 -29.21 1.25 13.13
CA CYS A 239 -29.32 2.61 13.60
C CYS A 239 -29.97 3.36 12.45
N GLU A 240 -31.29 3.47 12.54
CA GLU A 240 -32.10 4.48 11.86
C GLU A 240 -31.54 5.90 12.07
#